data_9b8ca8d01e7856382233e81320234241
#
_entry.id   9b8ca8d01e7856382233e81320234241
#
_cell.length_a   1.000
_cell.length_b   1.000
_cell.length_c   1.000
_cell.angle_alpha   90.00
_cell.angle_beta   90.00
_cell.angle_gamma   90.00
#
_symmetry.space_group_name_H-M   'P 1'
#
loop_
_entity.id
_entity.type
_entity.pdbx_description
1 polymer ?
#
loop_
_entity_poly.entity_id
_entity_poly.type
_entity_poly.pdbx_seq_one_letter_code
_entity_poly.pdbx_strand_id
1 'polypeptide(L)'
;MPTAVEIGQELESFYRGYIDAFNREDLDHFLGCFGIPYGWVTGERGLTVTTSEDDHQNSFSRIMLDIKQRGWARSGIDRPKTWALGDNLGMILADYTRYKADGSILEQGRACYTARRDGKSWKIVALSEIKPPFLGPGDVPR
;
A
#
# COMPACT_ATOMS: atom_id res chain seq x y z
N MET A 1 13.48 7.03 22.37
CA MET A 1 12.12 6.84 21.79
C MET A 1 11.96 7.77 20.61
N PRO A 2 11.55 7.28 19.45
CA PRO A 2 11.31 8.15 18.30
C PRO A 2 10.10 9.04 18.54
N THR A 3 10.14 10.24 17.95
CA THR A 3 9.00 11.17 17.99
C THR A 3 7.97 10.78 16.94
N ALA A 4 6.77 11.35 17.05
CA ALA A 4 5.72 11.15 16.05
C ALA A 4 6.18 11.58 14.65
N VAL A 5 6.95 12.67 14.54
CA VAL A 5 7.52 13.15 13.27
C VAL A 5 8.51 12.14 12.70
N GLU A 6 9.39 11.60 13.52
CA GLU A 6 10.36 10.59 13.09
C GLU A 6 9.68 9.32 12.61
N ILE A 7 8.65 8.85 13.31
CA ILE A 7 7.85 7.69 12.90
C ILE A 7 7.17 7.96 11.56
N GLY A 8 6.59 9.14 11.38
CA GLY A 8 5.98 9.53 10.11
C GLY A 8 6.97 9.50 8.95
N GLN A 9 8.21 9.97 9.17
CA GLN A 9 9.27 9.93 8.18
C GLN A 9 9.70 8.50 7.86
N GLU A 10 9.78 7.63 8.86
CA GLU A 10 10.06 6.20 8.65
C GLU A 10 8.97 5.54 7.81
N LEU A 11 7.71 5.86 8.08
CA LEU A 11 6.58 5.32 7.33
C LEU A 11 6.59 5.80 5.87
N GLU A 12 6.91 7.07 5.63
CA GLU A 12 7.04 7.59 4.27
C GLU A 12 8.15 6.87 3.51
N SER A 13 9.32 6.71 4.13
CA SER A 13 10.45 5.99 3.52
C SER A 13 10.09 4.54 3.24
N PHE A 14 9.41 3.89 4.16
CA PHE A 14 8.94 2.51 4.00
C PHE A 14 8.00 2.40 2.80
N TYR A 15 7.03 3.30 2.68
CA TYR A 15 6.07 3.25 1.59
C TYR A 15 6.71 3.52 0.24
N ARG A 16 7.66 4.47 0.16
CA ARG A 16 8.39 4.73 -1.08
C ARG A 16 9.20 3.52 -1.52
N GLY A 17 9.82 2.82 -0.59
CA GLY A 17 10.53 1.56 -0.88
C GLY A 17 9.59 0.46 -1.36
N TYR A 18 8.40 0.38 -0.80
CA TYR A 18 7.34 -0.55 -1.18
C TYR A 18 6.90 -0.32 -2.64
N ILE A 19 6.62 0.92 -3.02
CA ILE A 19 6.22 1.25 -4.39
C ILE A 19 7.39 1.07 -5.36
N ASP A 20 8.58 1.40 -4.95
CA ASP A 20 9.77 1.23 -5.77
C ASP A 20 10.03 -0.25 -6.08
N ALA A 21 9.87 -1.12 -5.09
CA ALA A 21 9.96 -2.57 -5.29
C ALA A 21 8.87 -3.06 -6.25
N PHE A 22 7.65 -2.55 -6.13
CA PHE A 22 6.56 -2.89 -7.03
C PHE A 22 6.91 -2.49 -8.48
N ASN A 23 7.42 -1.28 -8.69
CA ASN A 23 7.78 -0.78 -10.01
C ASN A 23 8.91 -1.58 -10.65
N ARG A 24 9.85 -2.06 -9.85
CA ARG A 24 10.96 -2.92 -10.33
C ARG A 24 10.55 -4.38 -10.47
N GLU A 25 9.33 -4.72 -10.10
CA GLU A 25 8.84 -6.09 -10.06
C GLU A 25 9.72 -6.98 -9.17
N ASP A 26 10.28 -6.39 -8.12
CA ASP A 26 11.01 -7.09 -7.07
C ASP A 26 10.00 -7.70 -6.09
N LEU A 27 9.47 -8.85 -6.48
CA LEU A 27 8.36 -9.47 -5.76
C LEU A 27 8.74 -9.87 -4.34
N ASP A 28 9.96 -10.38 -4.14
CA ASP A 28 10.40 -10.78 -2.81
C ASP A 28 10.43 -9.59 -1.83
N HIS A 29 10.98 -8.45 -2.27
CA HIS A 29 11.01 -7.25 -1.45
C HIS A 29 9.59 -6.75 -1.18
N PHE A 30 8.77 -6.68 -2.25
CA PHE A 30 7.39 -6.21 -2.14
C PHE A 30 6.58 -7.06 -1.17
N LEU A 31 6.61 -8.38 -1.32
CA LEU A 31 5.90 -9.29 -0.43
C LEU A 31 6.42 -9.21 1.00
N GLY A 32 7.72 -9.01 1.16
CA GLY A 32 8.35 -8.86 2.48
C GLY A 32 7.92 -7.62 3.25
N CYS A 33 7.26 -6.66 2.61
CA CYS A 33 6.70 -5.48 3.29
C CYS A 33 5.42 -5.80 4.09
N PHE A 34 4.88 -7.00 3.96
CA PHE A 34 3.64 -7.40 4.65
C PHE A 34 3.95 -8.30 5.84
N GLY A 35 3.20 -8.11 6.93
CA GLY A 35 3.15 -9.07 8.03
C GLY A 35 2.06 -10.10 7.73
N ILE A 36 2.30 -11.36 8.08
CA ILE A 36 1.32 -12.44 7.92
C ILE A 36 0.86 -12.87 9.31
N PRO A 37 -0.45 -12.90 9.61
CA PRO A 37 -1.57 -12.59 8.72
C PRO A 37 -1.77 -11.08 8.53
N TYR A 38 -2.41 -10.70 7.41
CA TYR A 38 -2.87 -9.33 7.24
C TYR A 38 -4.29 -9.30 6.70
N GLY A 39 -4.97 -8.17 6.95
CA GLY A 39 -6.34 -7.96 6.49
C GLY A 39 -6.39 -7.03 5.27
N TRP A 40 -7.30 -7.33 4.36
CA TRP A 40 -7.59 -6.50 3.20
C TRP A 40 -9.08 -6.16 3.23
N VAL A 41 -9.40 -4.86 3.27
CA VAL A 41 -10.78 -4.38 3.36
C VAL A 41 -11.12 -3.61 2.10
N THR A 42 -12.19 -4.02 1.43
CA THR A 42 -12.77 -3.27 0.31
C THR A 42 -14.25 -3.07 0.55
N GLY A 43 -14.83 -2.02 -0.06
CA GLY A 43 -16.26 -1.79 0.03
C GLY A 43 -17.10 -2.88 -0.63
N GLU A 44 -16.51 -3.59 -1.60
CA GLU A 44 -17.21 -4.64 -2.35
C GLU A 44 -17.19 -5.99 -1.64
N ARG A 45 -16.07 -6.34 -0.97
CA ARG A 45 -15.85 -7.68 -0.43
C ARG A 45 -15.78 -7.73 1.10
N GLY A 46 -15.76 -6.58 1.77
CA GLY A 46 -15.53 -6.54 3.21
C GLY A 46 -14.11 -6.95 3.56
N LEU A 47 -13.95 -7.73 4.61
CA LEU A 47 -12.64 -8.15 5.11
C LEU A 47 -12.23 -9.50 4.53
N THR A 48 -11.05 -9.54 3.95
CA THR A 48 -10.36 -10.77 3.54
C THR A 48 -9.07 -10.88 4.35
N VAL A 49 -8.78 -12.05 4.89
CA VAL A 49 -7.56 -12.26 5.69
C VAL A 49 -6.62 -13.21 4.94
N THR A 50 -5.39 -12.79 4.77
CA THR A 50 -4.33 -13.61 4.20
C THR A 50 -3.52 -14.23 5.34
N THR A 51 -3.45 -15.54 5.39
CA THR A 51 -2.89 -16.27 6.53
C THR A 51 -1.63 -17.06 6.20
N SER A 52 -1.22 -17.15 4.94
CA SER A 52 -0.03 -17.89 4.54
C SER A 52 0.78 -17.12 3.50
N GLU A 53 2.09 -17.42 3.45
CA GLU A 53 3.00 -16.86 2.44
C GLU A 53 2.57 -17.27 1.03
N ASP A 54 2.11 -18.50 0.84
CA ASP A 54 1.67 -18.99 -0.47
C ASP A 54 0.45 -18.23 -0.96
N ASP A 55 -0.54 -18.00 -0.11
CA ASP A 55 -1.72 -17.21 -0.46
C ASP A 55 -1.35 -15.77 -0.80
N HIS A 56 -0.42 -15.20 -0.03
CA HIS A 56 0.08 -13.85 -0.26
C HIS A 56 0.75 -13.75 -1.63
N GLN A 57 1.67 -14.65 -1.93
CA GLN A 57 2.37 -14.71 -3.21
C GLN A 57 1.40 -14.90 -4.37
N ASN A 58 0.46 -15.82 -4.23
CA ASN A 58 -0.53 -16.12 -5.28
C ASN A 58 -1.43 -14.92 -5.56
N SER A 59 -1.89 -14.22 -4.52
CA SER A 59 -2.74 -13.04 -4.66
C SER A 59 -2.05 -11.93 -5.43
N PHE A 60 -0.81 -11.60 -5.05
CA PHE A 60 -0.09 -10.51 -5.71
C PHE A 60 0.42 -10.89 -7.09
N SER A 61 0.73 -12.15 -7.33
CA SER A 61 1.07 -12.62 -8.69
C SER A 61 -0.10 -12.44 -9.64
N ARG A 62 -1.33 -12.72 -9.18
CA ARG A 62 -2.54 -12.50 -9.97
C ARG A 62 -2.80 -11.01 -10.24
N ILE A 63 -2.61 -10.16 -9.24
CA ILE A 63 -2.76 -8.72 -9.39
C ILE A 63 -1.76 -8.19 -10.42
N MET A 64 -0.50 -8.60 -10.30
CA MET A 64 0.56 -8.17 -11.22
C MET A 64 0.24 -8.63 -12.65
N LEU A 65 -0.19 -9.87 -12.82
CA LEU A 65 -0.57 -10.39 -14.13
C LEU A 65 -1.73 -9.59 -14.74
N ASP A 66 -2.76 -9.32 -13.94
CA ASP A 66 -3.92 -8.56 -14.39
C ASP A 66 -3.56 -7.16 -14.85
N ILE A 67 -2.81 -6.40 -14.05
CA ILE A 67 -2.46 -5.03 -14.43
C ILE A 67 -1.50 -4.99 -15.63
N LYS A 68 -0.60 -5.96 -15.76
CA LYS A 68 0.28 -6.05 -16.91
C LYS A 68 -0.49 -6.36 -18.19
N GLN A 69 -1.48 -7.23 -18.11
CA GLN A 69 -2.36 -7.53 -19.27
C GLN A 69 -3.17 -6.30 -19.68
N ARG A 70 -3.49 -5.40 -18.75
CA ARG A 70 -4.18 -4.15 -19.04
C ARG A 70 -3.24 -3.03 -19.48
N GLY A 71 -1.94 -3.27 -19.55
CA GLY A 71 -0.95 -2.34 -20.08
C GLY A 71 -0.15 -1.58 -19.05
N TRP A 72 -0.18 -1.98 -17.79
CA TRP A 72 0.61 -1.32 -16.74
C TRP A 72 2.11 -1.38 -17.06
N ALA A 73 2.78 -0.24 -16.92
CA ALA A 73 4.23 -0.13 -17.05
C ALA A 73 4.89 0.36 -15.75
N ARG A 74 4.23 1.28 -15.04
CA ARG A 74 4.74 1.80 -13.78
C ARG A 74 3.64 2.45 -12.97
N SER A 75 3.89 2.63 -11.68
CA SER A 75 3.02 3.38 -10.76
C SER A 75 3.75 4.62 -10.27
N GLY A 76 3.02 5.74 -10.23
CA GLY A 76 3.47 6.95 -9.54
C GLY A 76 2.63 7.17 -8.30
N ILE A 77 3.16 7.93 -7.36
CA ILE A 77 2.45 8.26 -6.13
C ILE A 77 2.54 9.75 -5.85
N ASP A 78 1.47 10.29 -5.28
CA ASP A 78 1.54 11.57 -4.61
C ASP A 78 2.25 11.38 -3.27
N ARG A 79 2.70 12.47 -2.66
CA ARG A 79 3.33 12.36 -1.34
C ARG A 79 2.36 11.70 -0.37
N PRO A 80 2.72 10.58 0.24
CA PRO A 80 1.83 9.89 1.17
C PRO A 80 1.62 10.72 2.44
N LYS A 81 0.43 10.60 3.02
CA LYS A 81 0.14 11.14 4.34
C LYS A 81 0.40 10.03 5.35
N THR A 82 1.13 10.34 6.40
CA THR A 82 1.51 9.34 7.40
C THR A 82 1.16 9.83 8.79
N TRP A 83 0.76 8.92 9.65
CA TRP A 83 0.44 9.20 11.05
C TRP A 83 1.06 8.15 11.95
N ALA A 84 1.79 8.59 12.96
CA ALA A 84 2.14 7.73 14.07
C ALA A 84 0.89 7.55 14.95
N LEU A 85 0.51 6.31 15.19
CA LEU A 85 -0.57 5.99 16.12
C LEU A 85 -0.02 5.56 17.48
N GLY A 86 1.23 5.17 17.51
CA GLY A 86 1.99 4.75 18.68
C GLY A 86 3.41 4.46 18.27
N ASP A 87 4.25 3.99 19.19
CA ASP A 87 5.65 3.72 18.91
C ASP A 87 5.84 2.62 17.85
N ASN A 88 4.90 1.70 17.78
CA ASN A 88 4.99 0.52 16.91
C ASN A 88 3.79 0.39 15.97
N LEU A 89 3.01 1.45 15.79
CA LEU A 89 1.82 1.43 14.95
C LEU A 89 1.68 2.75 14.23
N GLY A 90 1.37 2.67 12.93
CA GLY A 90 1.16 3.85 12.11
C GLY A 90 0.21 3.62 10.97
N MET A 91 -0.21 4.71 10.34
CA MET A 91 -1.08 4.69 9.16
C MET A 91 -0.42 5.43 8.01
N ILE A 92 -0.68 4.94 6.80
CA ILE A 92 -0.24 5.56 5.54
C ILE A 92 -1.47 5.68 4.65
N LEU A 93 -1.74 6.89 4.16
CA LEU A 93 -2.77 7.14 3.15
C LEU A 93 -2.07 7.62 1.88
N ALA A 94 -2.26 6.92 0.77
CA ALA A 94 -1.54 7.20 -0.46
C ALA A 94 -2.46 7.14 -1.67
N ASP A 95 -2.30 8.14 -2.55
CA ASP A 95 -2.92 8.16 -3.86
C ASP A 95 -1.89 7.69 -4.88
N TYR A 96 -2.28 6.76 -5.74
CA TYR A 96 -1.40 6.25 -6.78
C TYR A 96 -2.04 6.34 -8.14
N THR A 97 -1.19 6.43 -9.15
CA THR A 97 -1.59 6.41 -10.56
C THR A 97 -0.81 5.32 -11.25
N ARG A 98 -1.51 4.43 -11.94
CA ARG A 98 -0.89 3.42 -12.79
C ARG A 98 -0.83 3.94 -14.21
N TYR A 99 0.34 3.85 -14.83
CA TYR A 99 0.61 4.37 -16.16
C TYR A 99 0.91 3.23 -17.13
N LYS A 100 0.50 3.44 -18.38
CA LYS A 100 0.91 2.59 -19.49
C LYS A 100 2.30 3.02 -20.01
N ALA A 101 2.88 2.21 -20.89
CA ALA A 101 4.21 2.46 -21.45
C ALA A 101 4.30 3.78 -22.20
N ASP A 102 3.19 4.25 -22.81
CA ASP A 102 3.12 5.51 -23.55
C ASP A 102 2.94 6.73 -22.63
N GLY A 103 2.87 6.51 -21.31
CA GLY A 103 2.67 7.57 -20.32
C GLY A 103 1.22 7.91 -20.03
N SER A 104 0.27 7.32 -20.74
CA SER A 104 -1.15 7.53 -20.45
C SER A 104 -1.55 6.83 -19.17
N ILE A 105 -2.63 7.33 -18.55
CA ILE A 105 -3.14 6.79 -17.30
C ILE A 105 -3.95 5.52 -17.57
N LEU A 106 -3.58 4.43 -16.90
CA LEU A 106 -4.36 3.20 -16.89
C LEU A 106 -5.49 3.29 -15.87
N GLU A 107 -5.15 3.65 -14.64
CA GLU A 107 -6.12 3.81 -13.55
C GLU A 107 -5.51 4.59 -12.39
N GLN A 108 -6.38 5.08 -11.51
CA GLN A 108 -5.99 5.75 -10.28
C GLN A 108 -6.64 5.04 -9.10
N GLY A 109 -5.98 5.07 -7.95
CA GLY A 109 -6.49 4.47 -6.73
C GLY A 109 -5.99 5.19 -5.50
N ARG A 110 -6.62 4.91 -4.40
CA ARG A 110 -6.20 5.34 -3.07
C ARG A 110 -6.08 4.11 -2.20
N ALA A 111 -5.04 4.04 -1.40
CA ALA A 111 -4.85 2.95 -0.46
C ALA A 111 -4.56 3.50 0.92
N CYS A 112 -5.16 2.88 1.93
CA CYS A 112 -4.91 3.18 3.33
C CYS A 112 -4.30 1.95 3.96
N TYR A 113 -3.13 2.12 4.56
CA TYR A 113 -2.39 1.02 5.17
C TYR A 113 -2.29 1.24 6.67
N THR A 114 -2.42 0.17 7.43
CA THR A 114 -1.99 0.13 8.82
C THR A 114 -0.68 -0.66 8.85
N ALA A 115 0.36 -0.06 9.38
CA ALA A 115 1.67 -0.67 9.49
C ALA A 115 2.03 -0.86 10.96
N ARG A 116 2.67 -1.99 11.26
CA ARG A 116 3.15 -2.33 12.59
C ARG A 116 4.67 -2.50 12.53
N ARG A 117 5.36 -1.93 13.51
CA ARG A 117 6.79 -2.18 13.65
C ARG A 117 7.01 -3.44 14.50
N ASP A 118 7.74 -4.39 13.92
CA ASP A 118 8.16 -5.60 14.60
C ASP A 118 9.69 -5.59 14.63
N GLY A 119 10.25 -5.37 15.82
CA GLY A 119 11.67 -5.11 15.95
C GLY A 119 12.07 -3.81 15.27
N LYS A 120 12.84 -3.89 14.18
CA LYS A 120 13.33 -2.73 13.43
C LYS A 120 12.59 -2.51 12.11
N SER A 121 11.67 -3.41 11.77
CA SER A 121 11.04 -3.39 10.45
C SER A 121 9.56 -3.05 10.54
N TRP A 122 9.13 -2.15 9.67
CA TRP A 122 7.70 -1.89 9.46
C TRP A 122 7.12 -2.97 8.55
N LYS A 123 5.91 -3.42 8.86
CA LYS A 123 5.16 -4.38 8.04
C LYS A 123 3.71 -3.91 7.92
N ILE A 124 3.14 -4.05 6.72
CA ILE A 124 1.72 -3.79 6.50
C ILE A 124 0.94 -4.94 7.12
N VAL A 125 -0.05 -4.61 7.97
CA VAL A 125 -0.90 -5.60 8.63
C VAL A 125 -2.37 -5.43 8.26
N ALA A 126 -2.73 -4.30 7.67
CA ALA A 126 -4.07 -4.06 7.14
C ALA A 126 -3.99 -3.09 5.96
N LEU A 127 -4.88 -3.26 5.01
CA LEU A 127 -4.89 -2.50 3.78
C LEU A 127 -6.33 -2.31 3.32
N SER A 128 -6.67 -1.07 2.95
CA SER A 128 -7.94 -0.76 2.28
C SER A 128 -7.65 -0.11 0.95
N GLU A 129 -8.33 -0.55 -0.10
CA GLU A 129 -8.25 0.07 -1.41
C GLU A 129 -9.56 0.77 -1.76
N ILE A 130 -9.43 1.96 -2.29
CA ILE A 130 -10.56 2.82 -2.66
C ILE A 130 -10.40 3.23 -4.12
N LYS A 131 -11.49 3.12 -4.87
CA LYS A 131 -11.57 3.58 -6.26
C LYS A 131 -12.17 4.99 -6.29
N PRO A 132 -11.89 5.79 -7.34
CA PRO A 132 -12.53 7.10 -7.46
C PRO A 132 -14.07 6.99 -7.50
N PRO A 133 -14.83 7.96 -6.98
CA PRO A 133 -14.34 9.20 -6.36
C PRO A 133 -13.77 8.96 -4.96
N PHE A 134 -12.73 9.74 -4.62
CA PHE A 134 -12.06 9.58 -3.34
C PHE A 134 -12.69 10.46 -2.27
N LEU A 135 -13.06 9.83 -1.16
CA LEU A 135 -13.49 10.52 0.06
C LEU A 135 -12.48 10.19 1.15
N GLY A 136 -12.15 11.13 1.96
CA GLY A 136 -11.19 10.93 3.05
C GLY A 136 -11.28 12.04 4.07
N PRO A 137 -10.42 12.02 5.08
CA PRO A 137 -10.49 13.03 6.15
C PRO A 137 -10.45 14.48 5.65
N GLY A 138 -9.82 14.75 4.53
CA GLY A 138 -9.77 16.08 3.92
C GLY A 138 -10.94 16.39 2.99
N ASP A 139 -11.78 15.40 2.66
CA ASP A 139 -12.85 15.50 1.67
C ASP A 139 -14.25 15.37 2.28
N VAL A 140 -14.33 15.31 3.60
CA VAL A 140 -15.60 15.16 4.29
C VAL A 140 -16.42 16.44 4.10
N PRO A 141 -17.68 16.35 3.63
CA PRO A 141 -18.56 17.51 3.52
C PRO A 141 -18.74 18.19 4.87
N ARG A 142 -18.70 19.50 4.87
CA ARG A 142 -18.83 20.31 6.08
C ARG A 142 -20.17 21.03 6.13
#